data_f2a22be1952d5ed179f8d7015c986b3b
#
_entry.id   f2a22be1952d5ed179f8d7015c986b3b
#
_cell.length_a   1.000
_cell.length_b   1.000
_cell.length_c   1.000
_cell.angle_alpha   90.00
_cell.angle_beta   90.00
_cell.angle_gamma   90.00
#
_symmetry.space_group_name_H-M   'P 1'
#
loop_
_entity.id
_entity.type
_entity.pdbx_description
1 polymer ?
#
loop_
_entity_poly.entity_id
_entity_poly.type
_entity_poly.pdbx_seq_one_letter_code
_entity_poly.pdbx_strand_id
1 'polypeptide(L)'
;MDVKASVFVEYESETELKEILLHQLCPEGKWLHIGGGSNLLFTGDFDGMILHSAIKGFEIVSENEEEVFVRAGAGEVWDDFVAYTVEKGWYGAENLSLIPGEVGASAVQNIGAYGVEAKDLIVKV
;
A
#
# COMPACT_ATOMS: atom_id res chain seq x y z
N MET A 1 -18.51 -10.70 -6.46
CA MET A 1 -19.58 -9.75 -6.15
C MET A 1 -19.23 -8.43 -6.81
N ASP A 2 -20.07 -7.96 -7.73
CA ASP A 2 -19.82 -6.71 -8.45
C ASP A 2 -20.35 -5.55 -7.60
N VAL A 3 -19.44 -4.73 -7.08
CA VAL A 3 -19.74 -3.50 -6.36
C VAL A 3 -19.30 -2.31 -7.21
N LYS A 4 -20.13 -1.31 -7.30
CA LYS A 4 -19.85 -0.09 -8.08
C LYS A 4 -19.47 1.05 -7.13
N ALA A 5 -18.54 1.88 -7.55
CA ALA A 5 -18.29 3.19 -6.96
C ALA A 5 -18.76 4.27 -7.94
N SER A 6 -19.11 5.46 -7.43
CA SER A 6 -19.43 6.59 -8.28
C SER A 6 -18.23 7.01 -9.13
N VAL A 7 -17.05 7.02 -8.51
CA VAL A 7 -15.77 7.31 -9.17
C VAL A 7 -14.71 6.38 -8.62
N PHE A 8 -13.91 5.77 -9.50
CA PHE A 8 -12.69 5.06 -9.14
C PHE A 8 -11.51 5.76 -9.81
N VAL A 9 -10.52 6.14 -9.00
CA VAL A 9 -9.32 6.84 -9.50
C VAL A 9 -8.08 6.13 -9.01
N GLU A 10 -7.23 5.80 -9.96
CA GLU A 10 -5.90 5.28 -9.72
C GLU A 10 -4.88 6.38 -10.03
N TYR A 11 -3.86 6.54 -9.19
CA TYR A 11 -2.80 7.53 -9.38
C TYR A 11 -1.42 6.88 -9.27
N GLU A 12 -0.49 7.35 -10.09
CA GLU A 12 0.87 6.81 -10.22
C GLU A 12 1.94 7.70 -9.57
N SER A 13 1.55 8.87 -9.06
CA SER A 13 2.47 9.81 -8.40
C SER A 13 1.79 10.65 -7.33
N GLU A 14 2.59 11.21 -6.42
CA GLU A 14 2.10 12.19 -5.43
C GLU A 14 1.54 13.44 -6.11
N THR A 15 2.11 13.85 -7.24
CA THR A 15 1.64 15.01 -8.01
C THR A 15 0.23 14.76 -8.56
N GLU A 16 -0.02 13.59 -9.14
CA GLU A 16 -1.37 13.22 -9.58
C GLU A 16 -2.38 13.20 -8.44
N LEU A 17 -2.01 12.62 -7.28
CA LEU A 17 -2.87 12.62 -6.11
C LEU A 17 -3.22 14.04 -5.66
N LYS A 18 -2.24 14.94 -5.61
CA LYS A 18 -2.47 16.35 -5.26
C LYS A 18 -3.44 17.03 -6.23
N GLU A 19 -3.29 16.79 -7.52
CA GLU A 19 -4.22 17.32 -8.53
C GLU A 19 -5.64 16.80 -8.36
N ILE A 20 -5.81 15.49 -8.13
CA ILE A 20 -7.11 14.87 -7.88
C ILE A 20 -7.78 15.51 -6.66
N LEU A 21 -7.06 15.70 -5.57
CA LEU A 21 -7.60 16.28 -4.35
C LEU A 21 -7.92 17.77 -4.50
N LEU A 22 -7.11 18.53 -5.25
CA LEU A 22 -7.33 19.95 -5.50
C LEU A 22 -8.54 20.21 -6.39
N HIS A 23 -8.79 19.37 -7.38
CA HIS A 23 -9.91 19.53 -8.30
C HIS A 23 -11.23 18.99 -7.75
N GLN A 24 -11.26 18.51 -6.53
CA GLN A 24 -12.48 18.02 -5.84
C GLN A 24 -13.34 17.12 -6.73
N LEU A 25 -12.71 16.14 -7.36
CA LEU A 25 -13.39 15.17 -8.22
C LEU A 25 -14.38 14.27 -7.44
N CYS A 26 -14.45 14.45 -6.12
CA CYS A 26 -15.29 13.68 -5.24
C CYS A 26 -16.67 14.32 -5.12
N PRO A 27 -17.74 13.68 -5.61
CA PRO A 27 -19.10 14.10 -5.32
C PRO A 27 -19.34 14.07 -3.81
N GLU A 28 -19.86 15.16 -3.26
CA GLU A 28 -20.27 15.25 -1.84
C GLU A 28 -19.15 15.02 -0.80
N GLY A 29 -17.88 15.01 -1.20
CA GLY A 29 -16.75 14.89 -0.26
C GLY A 29 -16.54 13.48 0.33
N LYS A 30 -17.25 12.46 -0.13
CA LYS A 30 -17.03 11.08 0.29
C LYS A 30 -15.92 10.43 -0.54
N TRP A 31 -14.88 9.98 0.13
CA TRP A 31 -13.84 9.22 -0.51
C TRP A 31 -13.28 8.14 0.41
N LEU A 32 -12.76 7.09 -0.19
CA LEU A 32 -12.13 5.97 0.48
C LEU A 32 -10.83 5.62 -0.25
N HIS A 33 -9.73 5.59 0.48
CA HIS A 33 -8.44 5.16 -0.03
C HIS A 33 -8.28 3.67 0.26
N ILE A 34 -8.02 2.88 -0.77
CA ILE A 34 -7.87 1.43 -0.64
C ILE A 34 -6.52 0.96 -1.21
N GLY A 35 -6.05 -0.17 -0.73
CA GLY A 35 -5.02 -0.97 -1.38
C GLY A 35 -5.65 -1.98 -2.34
N GLY A 36 -5.09 -3.16 -2.47
CA GLY A 36 -5.60 -4.22 -3.35
C GLY A 36 -6.98 -4.78 -2.98
N GLY A 37 -7.62 -4.28 -1.92
CA GLY A 37 -8.97 -4.69 -1.53
C GLY A 37 -9.05 -6.07 -0.87
N SER A 38 -7.92 -6.71 -0.57
CA SER A 38 -7.87 -8.09 -0.05
C SER A 38 -8.49 -8.28 1.33
N ASN A 39 -8.71 -7.19 2.07
CA ASN A 39 -9.29 -7.21 3.43
C ASN A 39 -10.52 -6.29 3.55
N LEU A 40 -11.19 -6.01 2.44
CA LEU A 40 -12.40 -5.19 2.40
C LEU A 40 -13.58 -6.01 1.89
N LEU A 41 -14.72 -5.85 2.53
CA LEU A 41 -16.00 -6.38 2.08
C LEU A 41 -16.99 -5.22 1.93
N PHE A 42 -17.34 -4.91 0.69
CA PHE A 42 -18.41 -3.97 0.42
C PHE A 42 -19.76 -4.69 0.52
N THR A 43 -20.67 -4.16 1.32
CA THR A 43 -22.02 -4.69 1.48
C THR A 43 -23.04 -4.10 0.50
N GLY A 44 -22.58 -3.18 -0.35
CA GLY A 44 -23.36 -2.51 -1.38
C GLY A 44 -22.48 -1.56 -2.19
N ASP A 45 -23.07 -0.85 -3.13
CA ASP A 45 -22.39 0.15 -3.93
C ASP A 45 -21.89 1.30 -3.05
N PHE A 46 -20.71 1.85 -3.42
CA PHE A 46 -20.12 2.97 -2.71
C PHE A 46 -20.44 4.29 -3.43
N ASP A 47 -21.24 5.11 -2.78
CA ASP A 47 -21.60 6.43 -3.31
C ASP A 47 -20.51 7.46 -2.96
N GLY A 48 -19.42 7.41 -3.69
CA GLY A 48 -18.27 8.25 -3.48
C GLY A 48 -17.10 7.89 -4.39
N MET A 49 -15.96 8.50 -4.13
CA MET A 49 -14.72 8.26 -4.86
C MET A 49 -13.87 7.22 -4.13
N ILE A 50 -13.43 6.21 -4.86
CA ILE A 50 -12.39 5.28 -4.41
C ILE A 50 -11.07 5.71 -5.01
N LEU A 51 -10.07 5.87 -4.15
CA LEU A 51 -8.69 6.16 -4.53
C LEU A 51 -7.83 4.92 -4.33
N HIS A 52 -7.01 4.62 -5.33
CA HIS A 52 -6.04 3.53 -5.28
C HIS A 52 -4.66 4.05 -5.71
N SER A 53 -3.64 3.73 -4.93
CA SER A 53 -2.25 4.07 -5.28
C SER A 53 -1.67 3.03 -6.22
N ALA A 54 -1.22 3.45 -7.39
CA ALA A 54 -0.40 2.66 -8.31
C ALA A 54 1.07 3.11 -8.29
N ILE A 55 1.50 3.82 -7.24
CA ILE A 55 2.90 4.23 -7.09
C ILE A 55 3.75 2.98 -6.89
N LYS A 56 4.70 2.77 -7.79
CA LYS A 56 5.59 1.60 -7.83
C LYS A 56 7.03 2.00 -7.51
N GLY A 57 7.84 0.98 -7.31
CA GLY A 57 9.29 1.07 -7.19
C GLY A 57 9.81 0.74 -5.81
N PHE A 58 11.06 0.26 -5.80
CA PHE A 58 11.87 0.05 -4.60
C PHE A 58 13.15 0.88 -4.74
N GLU A 59 13.46 1.66 -3.72
CA GLU A 59 14.63 2.52 -3.68
C GLU A 59 15.39 2.30 -2.39
N ILE A 60 16.70 2.03 -2.47
CA ILE A 60 17.58 1.99 -1.30
C ILE A 60 17.87 3.44 -0.91
N VAL A 61 17.37 3.85 0.24
CA VAL A 61 17.58 5.21 0.77
C VAL A 61 18.92 5.32 1.46
N SER A 62 19.28 4.30 2.27
CA SER A 62 20.55 4.18 2.94
C SER A 62 20.84 2.74 3.34
N GLU A 63 22.10 2.39 3.46
CA GLU A 63 22.55 1.05 3.80
C GLU A 63 23.85 1.14 4.62
N ASN A 64 23.96 0.31 5.64
CA ASN A 64 25.18 0.07 6.40
C ASN A 64 25.34 -1.43 6.67
N GLU A 65 26.28 -1.83 7.52
CA GLU A 65 26.57 -3.23 7.80
C GLU A 65 25.46 -3.93 8.60
N GLU A 66 24.62 -3.18 9.30
CA GLU A 66 23.60 -3.72 10.21
C GLU A 66 22.17 -3.60 9.65
N GLU A 67 21.89 -2.55 8.87
CA GLU A 67 20.53 -2.24 8.41
C GLU A 67 20.50 -1.57 7.05
N VAL A 68 19.37 -1.73 6.38
CA VAL A 68 19.05 -1.07 5.12
C VAL A 68 17.71 -0.39 5.22
N PHE A 69 17.62 0.84 4.74
CA PHE A 69 16.35 1.58 4.61
C PHE A 69 15.91 1.59 3.16
N VAL A 70 14.75 1.00 2.94
CA VAL A 70 14.14 0.88 1.61
C VAL A 70 12.87 1.71 1.57
N ARG A 71 12.73 2.54 0.53
CA ARG A 71 11.47 3.17 0.18
C ARG A 71 10.76 2.28 -0.83
N ALA A 72 9.54 1.89 -0.53
CA ALA A 72 8.70 1.11 -1.42
C ALA A 72 7.44 1.89 -1.81
N GLY A 73 7.04 1.80 -3.07
CA GLY A 73 5.79 2.40 -3.55
C GLY A 73 4.57 1.77 -2.89
N ALA A 74 3.59 2.59 -2.52
CA ALA A 74 2.40 2.14 -1.81
C ALA A 74 1.56 1.12 -2.61
N GLY A 75 1.60 1.18 -3.94
CA GLY A 75 0.91 0.26 -4.85
C GLY A 75 1.71 -1.01 -5.19
N GLU A 76 2.89 -1.21 -4.61
CA GLU A 76 3.61 -2.47 -4.77
C GLU A 76 2.90 -3.60 -4.03
N VAL A 77 2.90 -4.79 -4.60
CA VAL A 77 2.42 -6.00 -3.93
C VAL A 77 3.32 -6.31 -2.75
N TRP A 78 2.74 -6.53 -1.58
CA TRP A 78 3.51 -6.78 -0.37
C TRP A 78 4.47 -7.98 -0.50
N ASP A 79 3.99 -9.07 -1.08
CA ASP A 79 4.83 -10.28 -1.25
C ASP A 79 5.99 -10.07 -2.23
N ASP A 80 5.81 -9.21 -3.24
CA ASP A 80 6.90 -8.80 -4.14
C ASP A 80 7.97 -8.00 -3.39
N PHE A 81 7.57 -7.15 -2.45
CA PHE A 81 8.50 -6.45 -1.57
C PHE A 81 9.29 -7.43 -0.69
N VAL A 82 8.61 -8.41 -0.09
CA VAL A 82 9.27 -9.44 0.71
C VAL A 82 10.26 -10.24 -0.14
N ALA A 83 9.85 -10.67 -1.34
CA ALA A 83 10.74 -11.36 -2.28
C ALA A 83 11.98 -10.53 -2.64
N TYR A 84 11.80 -9.23 -2.89
CA TYR A 84 12.89 -8.31 -3.16
C TYR A 84 13.90 -8.26 -2.00
N THR A 85 13.44 -8.17 -0.74
CA THR A 85 14.32 -8.16 0.43
C THR A 85 15.09 -9.48 0.58
N VAL A 86 14.43 -10.60 0.35
CA VAL A 86 15.05 -11.94 0.42
C VAL A 86 16.10 -12.12 -0.67
N GLU A 87 15.83 -11.71 -1.90
CA GLU A 87 16.79 -11.75 -3.01
C GLU A 87 18.05 -10.92 -2.74
N LYS A 88 17.89 -9.81 -2.03
CA LYS A 88 19.01 -8.96 -1.60
C LYS A 88 19.76 -9.52 -0.39
N GLY A 89 19.27 -10.58 0.24
CA GLY A 89 19.85 -11.15 1.45
C GLY A 89 19.59 -10.33 2.71
N TRP A 90 18.57 -9.48 2.71
CA TRP A 90 18.16 -8.69 3.87
C TRP A 90 17.14 -9.45 4.70
N TYR A 91 17.30 -9.40 6.01
CA TYR A 91 16.47 -10.11 6.96
C TYR A 91 15.44 -9.20 7.62
N GLY A 92 14.32 -9.79 8.07
CA GLY A 92 13.29 -9.15 8.87
C GLY A 92 11.90 -9.25 8.28
N ALA A 93 11.74 -9.24 6.96
CA ALA A 93 10.44 -9.29 6.29
C ALA A 93 9.98 -10.71 5.92
N GLU A 94 10.85 -11.69 5.94
CA GLU A 94 10.62 -13.06 5.42
C GLU A 94 9.43 -13.78 6.08
N ASN A 95 9.19 -13.52 7.37
CA ASN A 95 8.05 -14.11 8.10
C ASN A 95 6.70 -13.54 7.66
N LEU A 96 6.70 -12.43 6.94
CA LEU A 96 5.50 -11.74 6.44
C LEU A 96 5.21 -12.07 4.98
N SER A 97 5.86 -13.08 4.41
CA SER A 97 5.59 -13.55 3.04
C SER A 97 4.19 -14.13 2.91
N LEU A 98 3.66 -14.14 1.69
CA LEU A 98 2.34 -14.68 1.34
C LEU A 98 1.15 -13.99 2.02
N ILE A 99 1.35 -12.87 2.71
CA ILE A 99 0.26 -12.06 3.20
C ILE A 99 -0.29 -11.24 2.02
N PRO A 100 -1.58 -11.38 1.66
CA PRO A 100 -2.15 -10.66 0.55
C PRO A 100 -2.26 -9.16 0.84
N GLY A 101 -2.10 -8.34 -0.19
CA GLY A 101 -2.25 -6.90 -0.10
C GLY A 101 -1.08 -6.13 -0.69
N GLU A 102 -1.10 -4.83 -0.49
CA GLU A 102 -0.11 -3.89 -1.00
C GLU A 102 0.68 -3.24 0.13
N VAL A 103 1.87 -2.73 -0.20
CA VAL A 103 2.78 -2.09 0.75
C VAL A 103 2.11 -0.97 1.54
N GLY A 104 1.38 -0.06 0.89
CA GLY A 104 0.68 1.01 1.58
C GLY A 104 -0.37 0.52 2.57
N ALA A 105 -1.14 -0.51 2.18
CA ALA A 105 -2.16 -1.11 3.03
C ALA A 105 -1.57 -1.87 4.23
N SER A 106 -0.35 -2.37 4.13
CA SER A 106 0.32 -3.09 5.21
C SER A 106 0.47 -2.26 6.47
N ALA A 107 0.73 -0.97 6.32
CA ALA A 107 0.84 -0.02 7.43
C ALA A 107 -0.52 0.20 8.12
N VAL A 108 -1.59 0.33 7.33
CA VAL A 108 -2.95 0.58 7.85
C VAL A 108 -3.45 -0.60 8.68
N GLN A 109 -3.20 -1.82 8.21
CA GLN A 109 -3.65 -3.05 8.84
C GLN A 109 -2.68 -3.57 9.91
N ASN A 110 -1.45 -3.05 9.94
CA ASN A 110 -0.37 -3.59 10.74
C ASN A 110 -0.27 -5.12 10.58
N ILE A 111 -0.15 -5.57 9.32
CA ILE A 111 -0.09 -7.00 9.01
C ILE A 111 0.96 -7.71 9.86
N GLY A 112 0.68 -8.94 10.24
CA GLY A 112 1.56 -9.68 11.12
C GLY A 112 1.42 -11.19 10.96
N ALA A 113 2.53 -11.88 11.16
CA ALA A 113 2.61 -13.34 11.19
C ALA A 113 3.86 -13.78 11.96
N TYR A 114 3.76 -14.93 12.63
CA TYR A 114 4.89 -15.55 13.32
C TYR A 114 5.62 -14.61 14.30
N GLY A 115 4.88 -13.74 14.97
CA GLY A 115 5.42 -12.83 15.99
C GLY A 115 6.07 -11.56 15.44
N VAL A 116 6.03 -11.33 14.12
CA VAL A 116 6.51 -10.12 13.45
C VAL A 116 5.31 -9.34 12.94
N GLU A 117 5.34 -8.02 13.06
CA GLU A 117 4.32 -7.12 12.56
C GLU A 117 4.95 -6.04 11.67
N ALA A 118 4.15 -5.45 10.77
CA ALA A 118 4.61 -4.40 9.87
C ALA A 118 5.24 -3.21 10.61
N LYS A 119 4.68 -2.84 11.77
CA LYS A 119 5.24 -1.77 12.62
C LYS A 119 6.68 -2.00 13.07
N ASP A 120 7.13 -3.27 13.12
CA ASP A 120 8.50 -3.60 13.50
C ASP A 120 9.52 -3.29 12.39
N LEU A 121 9.03 -3.15 11.15
CA LEU A 121 9.82 -2.88 9.95
C LEU A 121 9.66 -1.44 9.46
N ILE A 122 8.47 -0.85 9.62
CA ILE A 122 8.15 0.47 9.07
C ILE A 122 8.67 1.55 10.01
N VAL A 123 9.54 2.41 9.49
CA VAL A 123 10.09 3.55 10.23
C VAL A 123 9.43 4.88 9.85
N LYS A 124 8.82 4.94 8.66
CA LYS A 124 8.15 6.14 8.15
C LYS A 124 7.15 5.78 7.06
N VAL A 125 6.03 6.48 7.03
CA VAL A 125 5.01 6.48 5.98
C VAL A 125 4.89 7.87 5.37
#